data_f117569d45a970a9274705bebc443b5c
#
_entry.id   f117569d45a970a9274705bebc443b5c
#
_cell.length_a   1.000
_cell.length_b   1.000
_cell.length_c   1.000
_cell.angle_alpha   90.00
_cell.angle_beta   90.00
_cell.angle_gamma   90.00
#
_symmetry.space_group_name_H-M   'P 1'
#
loop_
_entity.id
_entity.type
_entity.pdbx_description
1 polymer ?
#
loop_
_entity_poly.entity_id
_entity_poly.type
_entity_poly.pdbx_seq_one_letter_code
_entity_poly.pdbx_strand_id
1 'polypeptide(L)' 'MIFKVYYQPSKKINPRRENTESLYLEADSEPEARILVENNTEYNIEFIEELNDAALAYEKESPAFKLTEF' A
#
# COMPACT_ATOMS: atom_id res chain seq x y z
N MET A 1 -6.61 -1.03 -11.42
CA MET A 1 -6.38 -2.12 -10.46
C MET A 1 -6.04 -1.52 -9.11
N ILE A 2 -6.55 -2.09 -8.05
CA ILE A 2 -6.29 -1.61 -6.70
C ILE A 2 -5.21 -2.46 -6.07
N PHE A 3 -4.23 -1.80 -5.46
CA PHE A 3 -3.13 -2.47 -4.78
C PHE A 3 -3.11 -2.09 -3.31
N LYS A 4 -2.77 -3.05 -2.47
CA LYS A 4 -2.52 -2.83 -1.05
C LYS A 4 -1.00 -2.85 -0.85
N VAL A 5 -0.47 -1.75 -0.34
CA VAL A 5 0.97 -1.59 -0.13
C VAL A 5 1.25 -1.66 1.36
N TYR A 6 2.08 -2.62 1.74
CA TYR A 6 2.57 -2.74 3.12
C TYR A 6 3.90 -2.03 3.22
N TYR A 7 4.05 -1.14 4.18
CA TYR A 7 5.23 -0.29 4.27
C TYR A 7 5.59 0.06 5.70
N GLN A 8 6.85 0.45 5.88
CA GLN A 8 7.31 1.11 7.10
C GLN A 8 7.29 2.62 6.85
N PRO A 9 6.79 3.42 7.80
CA PRO A 9 6.65 4.86 7.58
C PRO A 9 7.94 5.62 7.34
N SER A 10 9.08 5.07 7.77
CA SER A 10 10.36 5.73 7.61
C SER A 10 11.47 4.75 7.31
N LYS A 11 12.33 5.10 6.37
CA LYS A 11 13.53 4.31 6.04
C LYS A 11 14.63 4.45 7.10
N LYS A 12 14.50 5.42 7.99
CA LYS A 12 15.50 5.70 9.02
C LYS A 12 15.35 4.86 10.27
N ILE A 13 14.22 4.19 10.42
CA ILE A 13 13.93 3.35 11.58
C ILE A 13 14.13 1.90 11.17
N ASN A 14 14.74 1.11 12.07
CA ASN A 14 14.87 -0.33 11.82
C ASN A 14 13.48 -0.93 11.62
N PRO A 15 13.26 -1.69 10.54
CA PRO A 15 11.96 -2.29 10.29
C PRO A 15 11.54 -3.22 11.41
N ARG A 16 10.35 -3.01 11.93
CA ARG A 16 9.73 -3.89 12.91
C ARG A 16 8.34 -4.23 12.44
N ARG A 17 7.92 -5.45 12.64
CA ARG A 17 6.64 -5.92 12.17
C ARG A 17 5.48 -5.13 12.73
N GLU A 18 5.58 -4.73 13.98
CA GLU A 18 4.56 -3.92 14.64
C GLU A 18 4.43 -2.50 14.09
N ASN A 19 5.42 -2.04 13.33
CA ASN A 19 5.39 -0.73 12.71
C ASN A 19 4.92 -0.76 11.26
N THR A 20 4.58 -1.94 10.75
CA THR A 20 4.12 -2.08 9.38
C THR A 20 2.71 -1.50 9.25
N GLU A 21 2.56 -0.57 8.31
CA GLU A 21 1.27 0.00 7.98
C GLU A 21 0.91 -0.38 6.55
N SER A 22 -0.31 -0.07 6.16
CA SER A 22 -0.77 -0.35 4.81
C SER A 22 -1.53 0.82 4.23
N LEU A 23 -1.48 0.94 2.91
CA LEU A 23 -2.31 1.89 2.18
C LEU A 23 -2.87 1.20 0.94
N TYR A 24 -3.90 1.82 0.36
CA TYR A 24 -4.53 1.34 -0.86
C TYR A 24 -4.37 2.40 -1.93
N LEU A 25 -4.01 1.97 -3.13
CA LEU A 25 -3.93 2.91 -4.25
C LEU A 25 -4.33 2.24 -5.55
N GLU A 26 -4.74 3.06 -6.52
CA GLU A 26 -5.05 2.57 -7.85
C GLU A 26 -3.88 2.80 -8.77
N ALA A 27 -3.52 1.77 -9.52
CA ALA A 27 -2.45 1.83 -10.52
C ALA A 27 -2.73 0.80 -11.61
N ASP A 28 -2.04 0.92 -12.74
CA ASP A 28 -2.22 0.00 -13.86
C ASP A 28 -1.44 -1.31 -13.67
N SER A 29 -0.42 -1.28 -12.83
CA SER A 29 0.43 -2.45 -12.57
C SER A 29 1.12 -2.32 -11.22
N GLU A 30 1.65 -3.45 -10.72
CA GLU A 30 2.43 -3.45 -9.48
C GLU A 30 3.66 -2.53 -9.55
N PRO A 31 4.48 -2.59 -10.63
CA PRO A 31 5.61 -1.67 -10.74
C PRO A 31 5.18 -0.20 -10.71
N GLU A 32 4.06 0.14 -11.33
CA GLU A 32 3.54 1.50 -11.30
C GLU A 32 3.12 1.90 -9.89
N ALA A 33 2.45 1.00 -9.16
CA ALA A 33 2.08 1.27 -7.78
C ALA A 33 3.31 1.55 -6.92
N ARG A 34 4.37 0.76 -7.09
CA ARG A 34 5.63 0.96 -6.39
C ARG A 34 6.23 2.33 -6.70
N ILE A 35 6.28 2.69 -7.98
CA ILE A 35 6.83 3.97 -8.42
C ILE A 35 6.05 5.13 -7.81
N LEU A 36 4.73 5.05 -7.80
CA LEU A 36 3.90 6.10 -7.21
C LEU A 36 4.22 6.31 -5.74
N VAL A 37 4.35 5.23 -4.98
CA VAL A 37 4.68 5.34 -3.56
C VAL A 37 6.10 5.89 -3.38
N GLU A 38 7.08 5.36 -4.10
CA GLU A 38 8.47 5.77 -3.96
C GLU A 38 8.69 7.24 -4.35
N ASN A 39 7.96 7.73 -5.34
CA ASN A 39 8.13 9.12 -5.82
C ASN A 39 7.43 10.14 -4.93
N ASN A 40 6.44 9.73 -4.16
CA ASN A 40 5.63 10.64 -3.37
C ASN A 40 5.83 10.51 -1.86
N THR A 41 6.58 9.51 -1.42
CA THR A 41 6.81 9.25 0.00
C THR A 41 8.24 8.78 0.24
N GLU A 42 8.61 8.75 1.52
CA GLU A 42 9.86 8.14 1.96
C GLU A 42 9.61 6.76 2.58
N TYR A 43 8.46 6.19 2.32
CA TYR A 43 8.08 4.90 2.89
C TYR A 43 8.99 3.78 2.39
N ASN A 44 9.27 2.86 3.27
CA ASN A 44 10.02 1.65 2.93
C ASN A 44 9.01 0.55 2.62
N ILE A 45 8.83 0.25 1.34
CA ILE A 45 7.85 -0.74 0.90
C ILE A 45 8.32 -2.14 1.26
N GLU A 46 7.50 -2.89 1.98
CA GLU A 46 7.78 -4.27 2.32
C GLU A 46 7.15 -5.24 1.32
N PHE A 47 5.93 -4.96 0.91
CA PHE A 47 5.17 -5.87 0.05
C PHE A 47 4.03 -5.12 -0.62
N ILE A 48 3.72 -5.51 -1.87
CA ILE A 48 2.59 -4.97 -2.63
C ILE A 48 1.72 -6.13 -3.06
N GLU A 49 0.43 -6.05 -2.75
CA GLU A 49 -0.55 -7.07 -3.10
C GLU A 49 -1.60 -6.50 -4.04
N GLU A 50 -1.82 -7.15 -5.17
CA GLU A 50 -2.93 -6.81 -6.04
C GLU A 50 -4.22 -7.37 -5.46
N LEU A 51 -5.22 -6.52 -5.30
CA LEU A 51 -6.52 -6.94 -4.78
C LEU A 51 -7.43 -7.35 -5.92
N ASN A 52 -7.80 -8.64 -5.96
CA ASN A 52 -8.81 -9.11 -6.89
C ASN A 52 -10.19 -8.66 -6.40
N ASP A 53 -11.24 -8.95 -7.19
CA ASP A 53 -12.59 -8.48 -6.88
C ASP A 53 -13.07 -8.94 -5.49
N ALA A 54 -12.79 -10.19 -5.12
CA ALA A 54 -13.21 -10.73 -3.83
C ALA A 54 -12.44 -10.08 -2.68
N ALA A 55 -11.12 -9.95 -2.83
CA ALA A 55 -10.28 -9.31 -1.81
C ALA A 55 -10.64 -7.84 -1.66
N LEU A 56 -10.89 -7.15 -2.77
CA LEU A 56 -11.28 -5.74 -2.75
C LEU A 56 -12.62 -5.55 -2.05
N ALA A 57 -13.60 -6.41 -2.34
CA ALA A 57 -14.90 -6.34 -1.66
C ALA A 57 -14.76 -6.51 -0.16
N TYR A 58 -13.93 -7.46 0.26
CA TYR A 58 -13.63 -7.67 1.67
C TYR A 58 -13.00 -6.46 2.33
N GLU A 59 -11.99 -5.88 1.66
CA GLU A 59 -11.28 -4.72 2.21
C GLU A 59 -12.18 -3.49 2.27
N LYS A 60 -13.10 -3.32 1.31
CA LYS A 60 -14.03 -2.20 1.31
C LYS A 60 -15.01 -2.20 2.48
N GLU A 61 -15.21 -3.33 3.11
CA GLU A 61 -16.05 -3.43 4.30
C GLU A 61 -15.37 -2.82 5.53
N SER A 62 -14.05 -2.65 5.48
CA SER A 62 -13.31 -2.06 6.59
C SER A 62 -13.54 -0.54 6.61
N PRO A 63 -13.86 0.05 7.78
CA PRO A 63 -13.97 1.51 7.89
C PRO A 63 -12.64 2.23 7.62
N ALA A 64 -11.53 1.50 7.69
CA ALA A 64 -10.21 2.08 7.41
C ALA A 64 -9.87 2.11 5.92
N PHE A 65 -10.69 1.49 5.07
CA PHE A 65 -10.40 1.47 3.63
C PHE A 65 -10.53 2.87 3.04
N LYS A 66 -9.48 3.32 2.40
CA LYS A 66 -9.47 4.60 1.71
C LYS A 66 -8.37 4.57 0.64
N LEU A 67 -8.73 4.93 -0.59
CA LEU A 67 -7.74 5.05 -1.65
C LEU A 67 -6.85 6.25 -1.40
N THR A 68 -5.54 6.04 -1.48
CA THR A 68 -4.55 7.10 -1.35
C THR A 68 -4.35 7.77 -2.70
N GLU A 69 -4.40 9.08 -2.73
CA GLU A 69 -4.12 9.86 -3.92
C GLU A 69 -2.83 10.66 -3.71
N PHE A 70 -1.93 10.53 -4.65
CA PHE A 70 -0.66 11.27 -4.60
C PHE A 70 -0.64 12.43 -5.58
#